data_bca2357a1312f5a3798188c772b356f3
#
_entry.id   bca2357a1312f5a3798188c772b356f3
#
_cell.length_a   1.000
_cell.length_b   1.000
_cell.length_c   1.000
_cell.angle_alpha   90.00
_cell.angle_beta   90.00
_cell.angle_gamma   90.00
#
_symmetry.space_group_name_H-M   'P 1'
#
loop_
_entity.id
_entity.type
_entity.pdbx_description
1 polymer ?
#
loop_
_entity_poly.entity_id
_entity_poly.type
_entity_poly.pdbx_seq_one_letter_code
_entity_poly.pdbx_strand_id
1 'polypeptide(L)'
;MAKYLINPIYAYKEIKDNFILYVKTAFGTRYESLESEREELLRTDEVASREPWIEPLPSYCNKILPNGEKLRISTLRPEDMPGMNDEARSIFQEFMLKGLVKGDYPIYQHQADMLRNALQGNNCI
;
A
#
# COMPACT_ATOMS: atom_id res chain seq x y z
N MET A 1 -4.53 -24.69 5.98
CA MET A 1 -3.18 -24.09 5.91
C MET A 1 -3.11 -23.01 6.98
N ALA A 2 -2.29 -23.18 8.00
CA ALA A 2 -2.05 -22.16 9.01
C ALA A 2 -1.31 -20.99 8.34
N LYS A 3 -1.96 -19.83 8.30
CA LYS A 3 -1.33 -18.60 7.85
C LYS A 3 -0.34 -18.18 8.94
N TYR A 4 0.93 -18.46 8.75
CA TYR A 4 1.96 -17.96 9.65
C TYR A 4 1.95 -16.43 9.57
N LEU A 5 1.36 -15.79 10.56
CA LEU A 5 1.46 -14.34 10.74
C LEU A 5 2.90 -14.05 11.17
N ILE A 6 3.71 -13.60 10.22
CA ILE A 6 5.06 -13.11 10.53
C ILE A 6 4.87 -11.78 11.27
N ASN A 7 5.31 -11.74 12.54
CA ASN A 7 5.37 -10.47 13.27
C ASN A 7 6.58 -9.67 12.73
N PRO A 8 6.36 -8.54 12.06
CA PRO A 8 7.43 -7.79 11.40
C PRO A 8 8.45 -7.23 12.40
N ILE A 9 8.03 -6.89 13.63
CA ILE A 9 8.93 -6.40 14.67
C ILE A 9 9.86 -7.50 15.16
N TYR A 10 9.32 -8.70 15.33
CA TYR A 10 10.13 -9.86 15.70
C TYR A 10 11.11 -10.23 14.58
N ALA A 11 10.64 -10.28 13.35
CA ALA A 11 11.50 -10.55 12.18
C ALA A 11 12.63 -9.50 12.04
N TYR A 12 12.33 -8.22 12.28
CA TYR A 12 13.36 -7.18 12.28
C TYR A 12 14.44 -7.42 13.34
N LYS A 13 14.07 -7.75 14.58
CA LYS A 13 15.03 -8.05 15.65
C LYS A 13 15.92 -9.24 15.32
N GLU A 14 15.33 -10.31 14.83
CA GLU A 14 16.07 -11.50 14.39
C GLU A 14 17.06 -11.18 13.26
N ILE A 15 16.65 -10.39 12.27
CA ILE A 15 17.51 -9.96 11.17
C ILE A 15 18.65 -9.09 11.69
N LYS A 16 18.38 -8.14 12.58
CA LYS A 16 19.38 -7.26 13.19
C LYS A 16 20.43 -8.08 13.97
N ASP A 17 20.00 -8.98 14.81
CA ASP A 17 20.88 -9.83 15.60
C ASP A 17 21.74 -10.77 14.74
N ASN A 18 21.13 -11.40 13.73
CA ASN A 18 21.83 -12.24 12.76
C ASN A 18 22.85 -11.45 11.93
N PHE A 19 22.52 -10.23 11.54
CA PHE A 19 23.46 -9.36 10.82
C PHE A 19 24.67 -8.99 11.68
N ILE A 20 24.46 -8.64 12.95
CA ILE A 20 25.54 -8.34 13.89
C ILE A 20 26.43 -9.56 14.09
N LEU A 21 25.83 -10.73 14.29
CA LEU A 21 26.57 -12.00 14.40
C LEU A 21 27.40 -12.29 13.14
N TYR A 22 26.80 -12.11 11.96
CA TYR A 22 27.51 -12.26 10.69
C TYR A 22 28.71 -11.32 10.59
N VAL A 23 28.54 -10.04 10.90
CA VAL A 23 29.63 -9.05 10.86
C VAL A 23 30.76 -9.43 11.84
N LYS A 24 30.42 -9.92 13.03
CA LYS A 24 31.40 -10.40 14.01
C LYS A 24 32.20 -11.61 13.52
N THR A 25 31.51 -12.56 12.90
CA THR A 25 32.16 -13.82 12.46
C THR A 25 32.91 -13.69 11.14
N ALA A 26 32.36 -12.94 10.17
CA ALA A 26 32.97 -12.78 8.85
C ALA A 26 34.09 -11.74 8.81
N PHE A 27 34.02 -10.74 9.67
CA PHE A 27 34.95 -9.61 9.69
C PHE A 27 35.54 -9.42 11.10
N GLY A 28 36.09 -10.47 11.67
CA GLY A 28 36.75 -10.41 12.99
C GLY A 28 37.83 -9.32 13.04
N THR A 29 37.97 -8.65 14.19
CA THR A 29 39.03 -7.67 14.38
C THR A 29 40.34 -8.36 14.80
N ARG A 30 41.45 -7.71 14.49
CA ARG A 30 42.78 -8.21 14.90
C ARG A 30 43.00 -8.09 16.42
N TYR A 31 42.18 -7.25 17.07
CA TYR A 31 42.28 -6.95 18.49
C TYR A 31 40.98 -7.30 19.20
N GLU A 32 41.03 -8.33 20.03
CA GLU A 32 39.88 -8.86 20.77
C GLU A 32 39.22 -7.80 21.67
N SER A 33 40.01 -6.87 22.21
CA SER A 33 39.51 -5.77 23.05
C SER A 33 38.57 -4.81 22.33
N LEU A 34 38.61 -4.75 20.99
CA LEU A 34 37.74 -3.89 20.20
C LEU A 34 36.41 -4.57 19.81
N GLU A 35 36.25 -5.88 20.03
CA GLU A 35 35.05 -6.60 19.64
C GLU A 35 33.81 -6.16 20.42
N SER A 36 33.94 -5.89 21.71
CA SER A 36 32.84 -5.41 22.55
C SER A 36 32.38 -4.02 22.15
N GLU A 37 33.32 -3.12 21.90
CA GLU A 37 33.02 -1.74 21.47
C GLU A 37 32.40 -1.71 20.08
N ARG A 38 32.88 -2.54 19.17
CA ARG A 38 32.32 -2.69 17.83
C ARG A 38 30.89 -3.25 17.88
N GLU A 39 30.62 -4.26 18.72
CA GLU A 39 29.26 -4.77 18.90
C GLU A 39 28.32 -3.72 19.45
N GLU A 40 28.76 -2.94 20.43
CA GLU A 40 27.98 -1.83 20.98
C GLU A 40 27.65 -0.79 19.92
N LEU A 41 28.61 -0.40 19.09
CA LEU A 41 28.39 0.51 17.97
C LEU A 41 27.39 -0.04 16.95
N LEU A 42 27.49 -1.32 16.57
CA LEU A 42 26.56 -1.95 15.65
C LEU A 42 25.14 -2.08 16.21
N ARG A 43 24.98 -2.16 17.53
CA ARG A 43 23.68 -2.19 18.21
C ARG A 43 23.07 -0.80 18.38
N THR A 44 23.89 0.24 18.30
CA THR A 44 23.43 1.63 18.41
C THR A 44 22.51 1.95 17.23
N ASP A 45 21.39 2.58 17.52
CA ASP A 45 20.43 2.97 16.50
C ASP A 45 21.04 3.96 15.50
N GLU A 46 20.59 3.84 14.25
CA GLU A 46 21.06 4.61 13.09
C GLU A 46 22.48 4.32 12.58
N VAL A 47 23.27 3.47 13.25
CA VAL A 47 24.60 3.11 12.75
C VAL A 47 24.50 2.03 11.67
N ALA A 48 23.95 0.87 12.01
CA ALA A 48 23.81 -0.26 11.06
C ALA A 48 22.35 -0.52 10.65
N SER A 49 21.39 -0.04 11.44
CA SER A 49 19.97 -0.20 11.17
C SER A 49 19.17 0.92 11.83
N ARG A 50 17.99 1.20 11.31
CA ARG A 50 17.00 2.09 11.93
C ARG A 50 15.85 1.28 12.47
N GLU A 51 15.14 1.82 13.45
CA GLU A 51 13.88 1.22 13.88
C GLU A 51 12.90 1.11 12.73
N PRO A 52 12.15 0.01 12.64
CA PRO A 52 11.20 -0.18 11.55
C PRO A 52 10.06 0.84 11.69
N TRP A 53 9.80 1.55 10.60
CA TRP A 53 8.60 2.38 10.49
C TRP A 53 7.44 1.49 10.03
N ILE A 54 6.39 1.43 10.84
CA ILE A 54 5.18 0.70 10.51
C ILE A 54 4.10 1.71 10.13
N GLU A 55 3.74 1.71 8.86
CA GLU A 55 2.62 2.50 8.34
C GLU A 55 1.44 1.58 8.04
N PRO A 56 0.27 1.80 8.64
CA PRO A 56 -0.91 1.01 8.31
C PRO A 56 -1.39 1.38 6.91
N LEU A 57 -1.49 0.39 6.03
CA LEU A 57 -2.13 0.58 4.73
C LEU A 57 -3.64 0.68 4.94
N PRO A 58 -4.28 1.79 4.54
CA PRO A 58 -5.72 1.93 4.68
C PRO A 58 -6.44 0.89 3.82
N SER A 59 -7.45 0.26 4.40
CA SER A 59 -8.35 -0.64 3.68
C SER A 59 -9.56 0.16 3.21
N TYR A 60 -9.70 0.32 1.91
CA TYR A 60 -10.82 1.04 1.32
C TYR A 60 -11.97 0.09 0.96
N CYS A 61 -13.20 0.50 1.30
CA CYS A 61 -14.39 -0.25 0.92
C CYS A 61 -14.75 0.01 -0.54
N ASN A 62 -15.12 -1.06 -1.26
CA ASN A 62 -15.66 -0.92 -2.61
C ASN A 62 -17.09 -0.34 -2.57
N LYS A 63 -17.46 0.40 -3.60
CA LYS A 63 -18.85 0.81 -3.81
C LYS A 63 -19.69 -0.42 -4.16
N ILE A 64 -20.71 -0.67 -3.35
CA ILE A 64 -21.65 -1.77 -3.54
C ILE A 64 -22.92 -1.21 -4.18
N LEU A 65 -23.39 -1.87 -5.22
CA LEU A 65 -24.66 -1.60 -5.89
C LEU A 65 -25.84 -2.20 -5.11
N PRO A 66 -27.10 -1.74 -5.37
CA PRO A 66 -28.28 -2.31 -4.70
C PRO A 66 -28.48 -3.82 -4.91
N ASN A 67 -27.95 -4.37 -6.00
CA ASN A 67 -27.97 -5.81 -6.29
C ASN A 67 -26.85 -6.59 -5.56
N GLY A 68 -26.04 -5.95 -4.73
CA GLY A 68 -24.93 -6.56 -3.99
C GLY A 68 -23.61 -6.68 -4.77
N GLU A 69 -23.59 -6.32 -6.04
CA GLU A 69 -22.38 -6.35 -6.85
C GLU A 69 -21.50 -5.13 -6.59
N LYS A 70 -20.20 -5.26 -6.86
CA LYS A 70 -19.25 -4.15 -6.78
C LYS A 70 -19.33 -3.29 -8.03
N LEU A 71 -19.45 -1.97 -7.86
CA LEU A 71 -19.40 -1.02 -8.97
C LEU A 71 -18.04 -1.10 -9.69
N ARG A 72 -18.07 -1.13 -11.03
CA ARG A 72 -16.88 -1.13 -11.90
C ARG A 72 -16.99 -0.03 -12.93
N ILE A 73 -15.88 0.32 -13.59
CA ILE A 73 -15.88 1.30 -14.67
C ILE A 73 -16.82 0.87 -15.80
N SER A 74 -16.80 -0.41 -16.18
CA SER A 74 -17.67 -0.96 -17.24
C SER A 74 -19.16 -0.91 -16.90
N THR A 75 -19.50 -0.86 -15.61
CA THR A 75 -20.90 -0.91 -15.13
C THR A 75 -21.39 0.43 -14.57
N LEU A 76 -20.66 1.53 -14.81
CA LEU A 76 -21.10 2.88 -14.44
C LEU A 76 -22.42 3.24 -15.15
N ARG A 77 -23.39 3.70 -14.36
CA ARG A 77 -24.76 4.02 -14.81
C ARG A 77 -24.95 5.54 -14.88
N PRO A 78 -26.04 6.02 -15.51
CA PRO A 78 -26.35 7.46 -15.54
C PRO A 78 -26.40 8.12 -14.16
N GLU A 79 -26.88 7.39 -13.15
CA GLU A 79 -26.95 7.85 -11.76
C GLU A 79 -25.60 7.98 -11.06
N ASP A 80 -24.60 7.26 -11.55
CA ASP A 80 -23.21 7.33 -11.05
C ASP A 80 -22.45 8.49 -11.71
N MET A 81 -22.94 8.96 -12.87
CA MET A 81 -22.31 10.00 -13.68
C MET A 81 -23.31 11.11 -14.05
N PRO A 82 -23.80 11.88 -13.07
CA PRO A 82 -24.79 12.93 -13.31
C PRO A 82 -24.27 13.99 -14.29
N GLY A 83 -25.15 14.42 -15.22
CA GLY A 83 -24.83 15.44 -16.22
C GLY A 83 -24.11 14.91 -17.47
N MET A 84 -23.70 13.66 -17.50
CA MET A 84 -23.16 13.01 -18.70
C MET A 84 -24.26 12.31 -19.51
N ASN A 85 -24.28 12.55 -20.81
CA ASN A 85 -25.10 11.77 -21.73
C ASN A 85 -24.48 10.38 -21.98
N ASP A 86 -25.22 9.50 -22.66
CA ASP A 86 -24.79 8.11 -22.88
C ASP A 86 -23.51 8.00 -23.71
N GLU A 87 -23.35 8.89 -24.69
CA GLU A 87 -22.17 8.94 -25.55
C GLU A 87 -20.93 9.34 -24.74
N ALA A 88 -21.01 10.43 -23.98
CA ALA A 88 -19.92 10.90 -23.12
C ALA A 88 -19.53 9.86 -22.06
N ARG A 89 -20.52 9.17 -21.47
CA ARG A 89 -20.28 8.09 -20.52
C ARG A 89 -19.54 6.93 -21.18
N SER A 90 -19.95 6.52 -22.37
CA SER A 90 -19.29 5.44 -23.13
C SER A 90 -17.84 5.78 -23.46
N ILE A 91 -17.59 7.00 -23.93
CA ILE A 91 -16.24 7.50 -24.22
C ILE A 91 -15.39 7.52 -22.95
N PHE A 92 -15.95 7.99 -21.82
CA PHE A 92 -15.25 8.00 -20.54
C PHE A 92 -14.87 6.58 -20.09
N GLN A 93 -15.80 5.63 -20.16
CA GLN A 93 -15.55 4.23 -19.79
C GLN A 93 -14.46 3.63 -20.67
N GLU A 94 -14.52 3.83 -21.98
CA GLU A 94 -13.51 3.34 -22.91
C GLU A 94 -12.12 3.96 -22.63
N PHE A 95 -12.06 5.28 -22.39
CA PHE A 95 -10.83 5.98 -22.05
C PHE A 95 -10.22 5.46 -20.75
N MET A 96 -11.04 5.27 -19.71
CA MET A 96 -10.58 4.74 -18.43
C MET A 96 -10.05 3.31 -18.57
N LEU A 97 -10.78 2.42 -19.23
CA LEU A 97 -10.41 1.01 -19.35
C LEU A 97 -9.20 0.77 -20.26
N LYS A 98 -9.04 1.57 -21.31
CA LYS A 98 -7.94 1.41 -22.28
C LYS A 98 -6.73 2.30 -21.95
N GLY A 99 -6.96 3.48 -21.39
CA GLY A 99 -5.94 4.50 -21.20
C GLY A 99 -5.33 4.58 -19.81
N LEU A 100 -6.16 4.61 -18.76
CA LEU A 100 -5.72 4.90 -17.40
C LEU A 100 -5.71 3.69 -16.47
N VAL A 101 -6.67 2.79 -16.63
CA VAL A 101 -6.82 1.61 -15.76
C VAL A 101 -6.61 0.36 -16.59
N LYS A 102 -5.55 -0.38 -16.30
CA LYS A 102 -5.27 -1.63 -16.99
C LYS A 102 -6.12 -2.77 -16.42
N GLY A 103 -7.39 -2.80 -16.78
CA GLY A 103 -8.38 -3.79 -16.35
C GLY A 103 -9.62 -3.16 -15.69
N ASP A 104 -10.69 -3.95 -15.60
CA ASP A 104 -11.96 -3.52 -15.04
C ASP A 104 -12.05 -3.86 -13.55
N TYR A 105 -11.40 -3.04 -12.72
CA TYR A 105 -11.36 -3.22 -11.27
C TYR A 105 -12.57 -2.60 -10.56
N PRO A 106 -12.96 -3.15 -9.39
CA PRO A 106 -13.97 -2.52 -8.56
C PRO A 106 -13.57 -1.13 -8.10
N ILE A 107 -14.49 -0.18 -8.20
CA ILE A 107 -14.30 1.21 -7.76
C ILE A 107 -14.51 1.29 -6.24
N TYR A 108 -13.64 2.01 -5.55
CA TYR A 108 -13.82 2.29 -4.13
C TYR A 108 -14.94 3.31 -3.90
N GLN A 109 -15.57 3.25 -2.72
CA GLN A 109 -16.66 4.15 -2.34
C GLN A 109 -16.29 5.62 -2.52
N HIS A 110 -15.14 6.04 -1.97
CA HIS A 110 -14.67 7.43 -2.08
C HIS A 110 -14.39 7.88 -3.52
N GLN A 111 -13.93 6.96 -4.39
CA GLN A 111 -13.72 7.26 -5.82
C GLN A 111 -15.04 7.50 -6.54
N ALA A 112 -16.07 6.67 -6.25
CA ALA A 112 -17.40 6.85 -6.83
C ALA A 112 -18.06 8.15 -6.35
N ASP A 113 -17.91 8.48 -5.07
CA ASP A 113 -18.45 9.70 -4.49
C ASP A 113 -17.73 10.95 -5.03
N MET A 114 -16.40 10.88 -5.18
CA MET A 114 -15.60 11.94 -5.79
C MET A 114 -16.00 12.18 -7.26
N LEU A 115 -16.15 11.13 -8.06
CA LEU A 115 -16.58 11.24 -9.45
C LEU A 115 -17.95 11.93 -9.55
N ARG A 116 -18.92 11.52 -8.74
CA ARG A 116 -20.26 12.11 -8.71
C ARG A 116 -20.22 13.59 -8.33
N ASN A 117 -19.49 13.93 -7.26
CA ASN A 117 -19.39 15.32 -6.79
C ASN A 117 -18.68 16.21 -7.81
N ALA A 118 -17.60 15.74 -8.43
CA ALA A 118 -16.89 16.48 -9.46
C ALA A 118 -17.79 16.79 -10.68
N LEU A 119 -18.60 15.82 -11.12
CA LEU A 119 -19.55 16.01 -12.23
C LEU A 119 -20.72 16.96 -11.87
N GLN A 120 -21.02 17.12 -10.59
CA GLN A 120 -22.00 18.09 -10.10
C GLN A 120 -21.39 19.50 -9.90
N GLY A 121 -20.10 19.68 -10.17
CA GLY A 121 -19.40 20.95 -9.98
C GLY A 121 -19.02 21.26 -8.52
N ASN A 122 -19.06 20.26 -7.65
CA ASN A 122 -18.65 20.40 -6.25
C ASN A 122 -17.12 20.30 -6.13
N ASN A 123 -16.55 21.06 -5.20
CA ASN A 123 -15.14 20.92 -4.84
C ASN A 123 -14.93 19.62 -4.07
N CYS A 124 -13.96 18.84 -4.52
CA CYS A 124 -13.56 17.58 -3.87
C CYS A 124 -12.19 17.78 -3.20
N ILE A 125 -12.17 17.76 -1.88
CA ILE A 125 -10.96 17.82 -1.04
C ILE A 125 -10.77 16.48 -0.35
#